data_56e4808929d27522df1139f003dfaa89
#
_entry.id   56e4808929d27522df1139f003dfaa89
#
_cell.length_a   1.000
_cell.length_b   1.000
_cell.length_c   1.000
_cell.angle_alpha   90.00
_cell.angle_beta   90.00
_cell.angle_gamma   90.00
#
_symmetry.space_group_name_H-M   'P 1'
#
loop_
_entity.id
_entity.type
_entity.pdbx_description
1 polymer ?
#
loop_
_entity_poly.entity_id
_entity_poly.type
_entity_poly.pdbx_seq_one_letter_code
_entity_poly.pdbx_strand_id
1 'polypeptide(L)'
;MTAYTSTPSTAPARPGRRIPWGGALLSAVAAVSWAYLGMVGAAALGLHLLGADTAGSLGPMTAAVVAMAVGGKVVPSGDVAVFGLGGAGGEGRLDVMPLGVGLVGALLLAWVFLRSLRGAGLTVPGGELAARAGAVVVLFVALLGALAWSGEDTIAIDGAGLGADGGGGLTDGLPGLGDLGGGLGDGLRDLIDAKASVSFHVAVGRSLLGGLLWVVVVLLLALLTSRRTPLPPALEGLHRVVRPAASALRWVLLLAVAAGCAAAGYAAVTGDEPGRIAGAALLGAPNGVWLAVPLGLFVSWRGTATGELAKVLPDPLDRLLSTSVEEPVTPARLAEYDQRVWLLTVAAALMMLAAGTLAAARTPLWGSTRTGYARRCAVRLGMVTAIAFPLLVWLTGVSVNAGISVFGFDAVGAGVDLHGSLPLALLLGGAWGAVAGGAGALLALATGTAGRRVSPYALGRAAEAAAGESASRTYPGIAYQPGPYIPSPGYGPPDTGPNPYREPSPGQAPHSARTVAGAPLPPPPGPPSGPPGPPGPPWEGPPPPGAPGGRR
;
A
#
# COMPACT_ATOMS: atom_id res chain seq x y z
N MET A 1 -1.82 68.34 -20.01
CA MET A 1 -2.43 67.05 -19.69
C MET A 1 -1.94 66.06 -20.72
N THR A 2 -0.88 65.32 -20.43
CA THR A 2 -0.32 64.26 -21.26
C THR A 2 -0.49 62.93 -20.52
N ALA A 3 -1.39 62.11 -21.06
CA ALA A 3 -1.69 60.79 -20.52
C ALA A 3 -0.54 59.82 -20.84
N TYR A 4 0.14 59.29 -19.81
CA TYR A 4 1.07 58.21 -19.93
C TYR A 4 0.29 56.88 -20.03
N THR A 5 0.22 56.32 -21.22
CA THR A 5 -0.24 54.97 -21.44
C THR A 5 0.87 53.98 -21.05
N SER A 6 0.72 53.33 -19.89
CA SER A 6 1.57 52.25 -19.46
C SER A 6 1.27 51.01 -20.30
N THR A 7 2.16 50.65 -21.21
CA THR A 7 2.16 49.38 -21.91
C THR A 7 2.37 48.23 -20.91
N PRO A 8 1.53 47.17 -20.90
CA PRO A 8 1.77 46.04 -20.03
C PRO A 8 3.04 45.31 -20.51
N SER A 9 4.02 45.28 -19.65
CA SER A 9 5.25 44.47 -19.84
C SER A 9 4.86 43.00 -19.92
N THR A 10 4.83 42.43 -21.12
CA THR A 10 4.76 40.99 -21.35
C THR A 10 6.03 40.35 -20.79
N ALA A 11 5.94 39.80 -19.58
CA ALA A 11 6.98 38.96 -19.04
C ALA A 11 7.30 37.83 -20.03
N PRO A 12 8.56 37.56 -20.36
CA PRO A 12 8.93 36.53 -21.32
C PRO A 12 8.40 35.18 -20.81
N ALA A 13 7.65 34.49 -21.66
CA ALA A 13 7.19 33.13 -21.42
C ALA A 13 8.39 32.27 -21.05
N ARG A 14 8.42 31.73 -19.83
CA ARG A 14 9.48 30.84 -19.38
C ARG A 14 9.57 29.68 -20.37
N PRO A 15 10.75 29.42 -20.97
CA PRO A 15 10.91 28.32 -21.91
C PRO A 15 10.45 27.04 -21.23
N GLY A 16 9.55 26.31 -21.89
CA GLY A 16 8.96 25.08 -21.37
C GLY A 16 10.08 24.13 -20.92
N ARG A 17 10.14 23.84 -19.64
CA ARG A 17 11.15 22.96 -19.05
C ARG A 17 11.01 21.60 -19.72
N ARG A 18 12.00 21.21 -20.51
CA ARG A 18 12.02 19.92 -21.21
C ARG A 18 11.88 18.81 -20.18
N ILE A 19 10.98 17.85 -20.46
CA ILE A 19 10.77 16.68 -19.59
C ILE A 19 12.08 15.89 -19.53
N PRO A 20 12.65 15.61 -18.35
CA PRO A 20 13.88 14.83 -18.23
C PRO A 20 13.58 13.34 -18.42
N TRP A 21 13.40 12.91 -19.67
CA TRP A 21 13.02 11.54 -20.02
C TRP A 21 13.96 10.49 -19.44
N GLY A 22 15.29 10.72 -19.45
CA GLY A 22 16.26 9.79 -18.86
C GLY A 22 16.01 9.54 -17.37
N GLY A 23 15.78 10.61 -16.59
CA GLY A 23 15.46 10.49 -15.17
C GLY A 23 14.09 9.85 -14.91
N ALA A 24 13.10 10.09 -15.79
CA ALA A 24 11.79 9.47 -15.71
C ALA A 24 11.86 7.97 -15.97
N LEU A 25 12.55 7.54 -17.01
CA LEU A 25 12.72 6.13 -17.35
C LEU A 25 13.53 5.37 -16.30
N LEU A 26 14.68 5.89 -15.85
CA LEU A 26 15.48 5.24 -14.80
C LEU A 26 14.68 5.07 -13.50
N SER A 27 13.90 6.08 -13.12
CA SER A 27 13.05 5.97 -11.93
C SER A 27 11.90 4.97 -12.11
N ALA A 28 11.35 4.84 -13.32
CA ALA A 28 10.33 3.86 -13.64
C ALA A 28 10.89 2.43 -13.60
N VAL A 29 12.05 2.20 -14.21
CA VAL A 29 12.76 0.91 -14.15
C VAL A 29 13.02 0.52 -12.69
N ALA A 30 13.59 1.42 -11.89
CA ALA A 30 13.84 1.13 -10.48
C ALA A 30 12.54 0.81 -9.71
N ALA A 31 11.47 1.60 -9.91
CA ALA A 31 10.21 1.39 -9.19
C ALA A 31 9.57 0.04 -9.55
N VAL A 32 9.54 -0.30 -10.82
CA VAL A 32 8.94 -1.53 -11.32
C VAL A 32 9.78 -2.75 -10.93
N SER A 33 11.12 -2.68 -11.09
CA SER A 33 12.02 -3.78 -10.71
C SER A 33 11.92 -4.10 -9.21
N TRP A 34 11.93 -3.11 -8.33
CA TRP A 34 11.76 -3.34 -6.90
C TRP A 34 10.38 -3.91 -6.55
N ALA A 35 9.32 -3.46 -7.24
CA ALA A 35 7.99 -4.00 -7.04
C ALA A 35 7.92 -5.48 -7.41
N TYR A 36 8.41 -5.86 -8.59
CA TYR A 36 8.41 -7.26 -9.03
C TYR A 36 9.32 -8.15 -8.19
N LEU A 37 10.53 -7.69 -7.84
CA LEU A 37 11.42 -8.42 -6.92
C LEU A 37 10.72 -8.72 -5.59
N GLY A 38 10.02 -7.74 -5.02
CA GLY A 38 9.29 -7.94 -3.79
C GLY A 38 8.10 -8.89 -3.95
N MET A 39 7.35 -8.77 -5.04
CA MET A 39 6.20 -9.64 -5.32
C MET A 39 6.63 -11.09 -5.57
N VAL A 40 7.61 -11.28 -6.44
CA VAL A 40 8.16 -12.61 -6.76
C VAL A 40 8.77 -13.25 -5.52
N GLY A 41 9.55 -12.49 -4.74
CA GLY A 41 10.15 -12.98 -3.50
C GLY A 41 9.10 -13.38 -2.46
N ALA A 42 8.06 -12.55 -2.26
CA ALA A 42 6.97 -12.86 -1.33
C ALA A 42 6.14 -14.06 -1.80
N ALA A 43 5.83 -14.15 -3.10
CA ALA A 43 5.07 -15.25 -3.66
C ALA A 43 5.86 -16.58 -3.59
N ALA A 44 7.12 -16.58 -4.02
CA ALA A 44 7.97 -17.78 -3.99
C ALA A 44 8.20 -18.27 -2.56
N LEU A 45 8.51 -17.36 -1.63
CA LEU A 45 8.70 -17.72 -0.23
C LEU A 45 7.40 -18.25 0.40
N GLY A 46 6.26 -17.60 0.12
CA GLY A 46 4.96 -18.03 0.61
C GLY A 46 4.58 -19.42 0.10
N LEU A 47 4.77 -19.69 -1.20
CA LEU A 47 4.52 -21.00 -1.82
C LEU A 47 5.45 -22.08 -1.27
N HIS A 48 6.75 -21.78 -1.11
CA HIS A 48 7.71 -22.72 -0.53
C HIS A 48 7.33 -23.08 0.91
N LEU A 49 6.99 -22.10 1.74
CA LEU A 49 6.56 -22.34 3.12
C LEU A 49 5.24 -23.13 3.21
N LEU A 50 4.39 -23.06 2.20
CA LEU A 50 3.18 -23.88 2.09
C LEU A 50 3.48 -25.31 1.59
N GLY A 51 4.71 -25.59 1.13
CA GLY A 51 5.09 -26.87 0.56
C GLY A 51 4.62 -27.06 -0.89
N ALA A 52 4.30 -25.99 -1.61
CA ALA A 52 3.81 -26.04 -2.98
C ALA A 52 4.84 -26.58 -3.98
N ASP A 53 6.13 -26.52 -3.64
CA ASP A 53 7.25 -27.07 -4.38
C ASP A 53 7.24 -28.61 -4.46
N THR A 54 6.51 -29.29 -3.59
CA THR A 54 6.31 -30.75 -3.66
C THR A 54 5.25 -31.14 -4.69
N ALA A 55 4.35 -30.21 -5.06
CA ALA A 55 3.26 -30.47 -5.99
C ALA A 55 3.58 -30.06 -7.44
N GLY A 56 4.50 -29.11 -7.64
CA GLY A 56 4.86 -28.62 -8.99
C GLY A 56 6.04 -27.64 -8.99
N SER A 57 6.30 -27.04 -10.15
CA SER A 57 7.42 -26.10 -10.29
C SER A 57 7.10 -24.72 -9.69
N LEU A 58 7.95 -24.25 -8.77
CA LEU A 58 7.79 -22.96 -8.10
C LEU A 58 7.76 -21.76 -9.06
N GLY A 59 8.50 -21.81 -10.17
CA GLY A 59 8.59 -20.69 -11.11
C GLY A 59 7.22 -20.28 -11.67
N PRO A 60 6.55 -21.13 -12.46
CA PRO A 60 5.22 -20.86 -12.99
C PRO A 60 4.16 -20.59 -11.92
N MET A 61 4.18 -21.33 -10.79
CA MET A 61 3.27 -21.06 -9.67
C MET A 61 3.48 -19.64 -9.10
N THR A 62 4.72 -19.21 -8.95
CA THR A 62 5.04 -17.85 -8.50
C THR A 62 4.55 -16.81 -9.49
N ALA A 63 4.72 -17.06 -10.79
CA ALA A 63 4.24 -16.18 -11.85
C ALA A 63 2.70 -16.04 -11.80
N ALA A 64 2.00 -17.15 -11.64
CA ALA A 64 0.54 -17.19 -11.49
C ALA A 64 0.07 -16.41 -10.25
N VAL A 65 0.70 -16.62 -9.09
CA VAL A 65 0.38 -15.90 -7.85
C VAL A 65 0.63 -14.40 -7.98
N VAL A 66 1.73 -13.98 -8.62
CA VAL A 66 2.00 -12.56 -8.89
C VAL A 66 0.96 -11.97 -9.85
N ALA A 67 0.58 -12.70 -10.89
CA ALA A 67 -0.49 -12.26 -11.81
C ALA A 67 -1.83 -12.10 -11.08
N MET A 68 -2.22 -13.07 -10.24
CA MET A 68 -3.43 -12.99 -9.41
C MET A 68 -3.38 -11.82 -8.42
N ALA A 69 -2.22 -11.54 -7.82
CA ALA A 69 -2.06 -10.45 -6.85
C ALA A 69 -2.32 -9.06 -7.43
N VAL A 70 -2.27 -8.91 -8.74
CA VAL A 70 -2.57 -7.67 -9.46
C VAL A 70 -3.90 -7.71 -10.23
N GLY A 71 -4.77 -8.68 -9.90
CA GLY A 71 -6.09 -8.82 -10.52
C GLY A 71 -6.12 -9.65 -11.80
N GLY A 72 -5.07 -10.43 -12.06
CA GLY A 72 -5.08 -11.47 -13.09
C GLY A 72 -5.98 -12.65 -12.72
N LYS A 73 -6.35 -13.43 -13.72
CA LYS A 73 -7.16 -14.64 -13.55
C LYS A 73 -6.37 -15.85 -14.01
N VAL A 74 -6.40 -16.87 -13.17
CA VAL A 74 -5.85 -18.19 -13.47
C VAL A 74 -7.03 -19.13 -13.76
N VAL A 75 -6.94 -19.83 -14.85
CA VAL A 75 -7.93 -20.83 -15.27
C VAL A 75 -7.25 -22.19 -15.18
N PRO A 76 -7.57 -22.99 -14.17
CA PRO A 76 -7.19 -24.39 -14.16
C PRO A 76 -8.01 -25.13 -15.22
N SER A 77 -7.36 -25.93 -16.04
CA SER A 77 -7.95 -26.82 -17.02
C SER A 77 -7.44 -28.23 -16.76
N GLY A 78 -8.34 -29.17 -16.58
CA GLY A 78 -8.00 -30.57 -16.44
C GLY A 78 -8.53 -31.34 -17.65
N ASP A 79 -7.66 -32.09 -18.32
CA ASP A 79 -8.11 -33.09 -19.28
C ASP A 79 -8.53 -34.35 -18.50
N VAL A 80 -9.83 -34.51 -18.31
CA VAL A 80 -10.39 -35.73 -17.72
C VAL A 80 -10.63 -36.76 -18.83
N ALA A 81 -9.61 -36.99 -19.65
CA ALA A 81 -9.62 -38.07 -20.64
C ALA A 81 -9.56 -39.47 -20.00
N VAL A 82 -9.70 -39.54 -18.68
CA VAL A 82 -9.55 -40.75 -17.86
C VAL A 82 -10.61 -41.83 -18.14
N PHE A 83 -11.75 -41.46 -18.72
CA PHE A 83 -12.82 -42.44 -18.95
C PHE A 83 -13.03 -42.85 -20.41
N GLY A 84 -12.12 -42.50 -21.33
CA GLY A 84 -12.31 -42.79 -22.75
C GLY A 84 -13.52 -42.09 -23.38
N LEU A 85 -14.15 -41.18 -22.65
CA LEU A 85 -15.22 -40.32 -23.09
C LEU A 85 -14.58 -39.00 -23.54
N GLY A 86 -14.15 -38.95 -24.77
CA GLY A 86 -13.69 -37.71 -25.39
C GLY A 86 -14.80 -36.67 -25.33
N GLY A 87 -14.73 -35.76 -24.36
CA GLY A 87 -15.73 -34.70 -24.17
C GLY A 87 -15.99 -34.29 -22.73
N ALA A 88 -15.31 -34.90 -21.75
CA ALA A 88 -15.37 -34.43 -20.37
C ALA A 88 -14.24 -33.40 -20.13
N GLY A 89 -14.59 -32.14 -20.03
CA GLY A 89 -13.69 -31.05 -19.69
C GLY A 89 -13.87 -30.64 -18.23
N GLY A 90 -12.79 -30.58 -17.46
CA GLY A 90 -12.79 -29.92 -16.15
C GLY A 90 -12.53 -28.42 -16.34
N GLU A 91 -13.50 -27.58 -16.05
CA GLU A 91 -13.31 -26.14 -16.03
C GLU A 91 -13.28 -25.65 -14.58
N GLY A 92 -12.17 -25.01 -14.22
CA GLY A 92 -12.03 -24.35 -12.92
C GLY A 92 -11.91 -22.83 -13.09
N ARG A 93 -12.33 -22.10 -12.09
CA ARG A 93 -12.10 -20.66 -11.99
C ARG A 93 -11.60 -20.32 -10.60
N LEU A 94 -10.45 -19.69 -10.56
CA LEU A 94 -9.84 -19.21 -9.34
C LEU A 94 -9.81 -17.68 -9.38
N ASP A 95 -10.65 -17.04 -8.59
CA ASP A 95 -10.74 -15.58 -8.45
C ASP A 95 -10.44 -15.21 -7.01
N VAL A 96 -9.16 -15.26 -6.65
CA VAL A 96 -8.63 -14.93 -5.34
C VAL A 96 -7.42 -14.01 -5.54
N MET A 97 -7.42 -12.86 -4.89
CA MET A 97 -6.27 -11.96 -4.92
C MET A 97 -5.39 -12.21 -3.69
N PRO A 98 -4.15 -12.73 -3.81
CA PRO A 98 -3.20 -12.81 -2.71
C PRO A 98 -2.68 -11.42 -2.35
N LEU A 99 -3.45 -10.70 -1.50
CA LEU A 99 -3.19 -9.29 -1.18
C LEU A 99 -1.87 -9.08 -0.43
N GLY A 100 -1.30 -10.12 0.18
CA GLY A 100 0.03 -10.04 0.78
C GLY A 100 1.10 -9.71 -0.24
N VAL A 101 1.11 -10.44 -1.35
CA VAL A 101 2.01 -10.21 -2.49
C VAL A 101 1.75 -8.84 -3.13
N GLY A 102 0.46 -8.55 -3.41
CA GLY A 102 0.05 -7.26 -3.96
C GLY A 102 0.44 -6.07 -3.07
N LEU A 103 0.30 -6.18 -1.76
CA LEU A 103 0.67 -5.13 -0.81
C LEU A 103 2.19 -4.87 -0.79
N VAL A 104 3.01 -5.92 -0.80
CA VAL A 104 4.47 -5.78 -0.89
C VAL A 104 4.85 -5.04 -2.16
N GLY A 105 4.31 -5.44 -3.32
CA GLY A 105 4.53 -4.75 -4.59
C GLY A 105 4.07 -3.30 -4.56
N ALA A 106 2.87 -3.03 -4.04
CA ALA A 106 2.31 -1.69 -3.94
C ALA A 106 3.14 -0.76 -3.04
N LEU A 107 3.63 -1.26 -1.91
CA LEU A 107 4.46 -0.49 -0.99
C LEU A 107 5.81 -0.14 -1.60
N LEU A 108 6.48 -1.10 -2.26
CA LEU A 108 7.78 -0.89 -2.91
C LEU A 108 7.64 0.05 -4.12
N LEU A 109 6.64 -0.18 -4.99
CA LEU A 109 6.34 0.70 -6.11
C LEU A 109 6.10 2.14 -5.64
N ALA A 110 5.19 2.30 -4.67
CA ALA A 110 4.85 3.60 -4.13
C ALA A 110 6.05 4.29 -3.48
N TRP A 111 6.87 3.55 -2.72
CA TRP A 111 8.03 4.09 -2.04
C TRP A 111 9.08 4.63 -3.02
N VAL A 112 9.46 3.83 -4.03
CA VAL A 112 10.45 4.24 -5.03
C VAL A 112 9.92 5.36 -5.90
N PHE A 113 8.66 5.26 -6.38
CA PHE A 113 8.01 6.29 -7.18
C PHE A 113 7.93 7.63 -6.43
N LEU A 114 7.45 7.64 -5.19
CA LEU A 114 7.36 8.86 -4.39
C LEU A 114 8.75 9.41 -4.02
N ARG A 115 9.76 8.55 -3.84
CA ARG A 115 11.14 8.98 -3.64
C ARG A 115 11.68 9.71 -4.87
N SER A 116 11.40 9.20 -6.07
CA SER A 116 11.82 9.83 -7.33
C SER A 116 11.19 11.21 -7.53
N LEU A 117 9.92 11.39 -7.14
CA LEU A 117 9.23 12.68 -7.21
C LEU A 117 9.79 13.71 -6.23
N ARG A 118 10.23 13.27 -5.04
CA ARG A 118 10.86 14.16 -4.05
C ARG A 118 12.23 14.68 -4.51
N GLY A 119 12.95 13.88 -5.30
CA GLY A 119 14.22 14.29 -5.91
C GLY A 119 14.06 15.24 -7.10
N ALA A 120 12.86 15.39 -7.66
CA ALA A 120 12.61 16.22 -8.84
C ALA A 120 12.48 17.73 -8.53
N GLY A 121 12.41 18.15 -7.26
CA GLY A 121 12.36 19.54 -6.82
C GLY A 121 11.11 19.91 -6.01
N LEU A 122 10.96 21.22 -5.72
CA LEU A 122 9.86 21.75 -4.90
C LEU A 122 8.50 21.74 -5.60
N THR A 123 8.48 21.82 -6.93
CA THR A 123 7.27 21.77 -7.76
C THR A 123 7.49 20.83 -8.92
N VAL A 124 6.56 19.91 -9.12
CA VAL A 124 6.57 18.96 -10.25
C VAL A 124 5.52 19.42 -11.26
N PRO A 125 5.90 19.78 -12.50
CA PRO A 125 4.93 20.10 -13.55
C PRO A 125 4.03 18.90 -13.85
N GLY A 126 2.77 19.15 -14.21
CA GLY A 126 1.81 18.07 -14.52
C GLY A 126 2.30 17.14 -15.62
N GLY A 127 2.96 17.66 -16.65
CA GLY A 127 3.55 16.86 -17.73
C GLY A 127 4.68 15.93 -17.27
N GLU A 128 5.54 16.38 -16.36
CA GLU A 128 6.59 15.53 -15.78
C GLU A 128 6.00 14.42 -14.90
N LEU A 129 4.98 14.74 -14.08
CA LEU A 129 4.28 13.74 -13.29
C LEU A 129 3.62 12.69 -14.19
N ALA A 130 2.93 13.12 -15.25
CA ALA A 130 2.28 12.23 -16.20
C ALA A 130 3.29 11.35 -16.95
N ALA A 131 4.43 11.91 -17.37
CA ALA A 131 5.49 11.14 -18.02
C ALA A 131 6.09 10.07 -17.12
N ARG A 132 6.39 10.39 -15.85
CA ARG A 132 6.90 9.43 -14.87
C ARG A 132 5.88 8.34 -14.54
N ALA A 133 4.62 8.72 -14.29
CA ALA A 133 3.55 7.77 -14.03
C ALA A 133 3.28 6.89 -15.25
N GLY A 134 3.21 7.47 -16.44
CA GLY A 134 3.03 6.72 -17.69
C GLY A 134 4.15 5.73 -17.97
N ALA A 135 5.41 6.12 -17.73
CA ALA A 135 6.56 5.22 -17.89
C ALA A 135 6.47 4.03 -16.92
N VAL A 136 6.07 4.25 -15.65
CA VAL A 136 5.84 3.18 -14.67
C VAL A 136 4.74 2.24 -15.14
N VAL A 137 3.61 2.79 -15.59
CA VAL A 137 2.46 1.99 -16.06
C VAL A 137 2.84 1.11 -17.25
N VAL A 138 3.45 1.71 -18.27
CA VAL A 138 3.85 0.97 -19.50
C VAL A 138 4.83 -0.15 -19.16
N LEU A 139 5.87 0.15 -18.38
CA LEU A 139 6.87 -0.85 -18.01
C LEU A 139 6.29 -1.95 -17.13
N PHE A 140 5.42 -1.60 -16.18
CA PHE A 140 4.76 -2.58 -15.30
C PHE A 140 3.91 -3.55 -16.11
N VAL A 141 3.06 -3.04 -17.01
CA VAL A 141 2.18 -3.86 -17.85
C VAL A 141 2.98 -4.71 -18.84
N ALA A 142 4.07 -4.20 -19.40
CA ALA A 142 4.95 -4.97 -20.29
C ALA A 142 5.61 -6.14 -19.55
N LEU A 143 6.13 -5.92 -18.34
CA LEU A 143 6.70 -6.98 -17.52
C LEU A 143 5.65 -8.00 -17.08
N LEU A 144 4.43 -7.54 -16.74
CA LEU A 144 3.33 -8.43 -16.40
C LEU A 144 2.96 -9.33 -17.58
N GLY A 145 2.96 -8.80 -18.79
CA GLY A 145 2.73 -9.60 -20.01
C GLY A 145 3.77 -10.69 -20.20
N ALA A 146 5.05 -10.36 -20.00
CA ALA A 146 6.13 -11.35 -20.06
C ALA A 146 5.98 -12.43 -18.96
N LEU A 147 5.61 -12.01 -17.74
CA LEU A 147 5.40 -12.93 -16.63
C LEU A 147 4.17 -13.82 -16.84
N ALA A 148 3.07 -13.27 -17.34
CA ALA A 148 1.86 -14.01 -17.62
C ALA A 148 2.08 -15.05 -18.72
N TRP A 149 2.92 -14.74 -19.70
CA TRP A 149 3.30 -15.70 -20.75
C TRP A 149 4.16 -16.86 -20.22
N SER A 150 4.97 -16.62 -19.18
CA SER A 150 5.79 -17.67 -18.54
C SER A 150 5.04 -18.45 -17.44
N GLY A 151 3.80 -18.09 -17.15
CA GLY A 151 2.98 -18.66 -16.07
C GLY A 151 2.13 -19.87 -16.46
N GLU A 152 2.54 -20.65 -17.46
CA GLU A 152 1.87 -21.89 -17.87
C GLU A 152 2.64 -23.08 -17.30
N ASP A 153 1.95 -23.99 -16.60
CA ASP A 153 2.53 -25.25 -16.13
C ASP A 153 1.45 -26.34 -16.03
N THR A 154 1.92 -27.58 -16.02
CA THR A 154 1.09 -28.77 -15.83
C THR A 154 1.50 -29.42 -14.50
N ILE A 155 0.59 -29.42 -13.53
CA ILE A 155 0.79 -30.09 -12.24
C ILE A 155 0.29 -31.51 -12.38
N ALA A 156 1.18 -32.49 -12.23
CA ALA A 156 0.79 -33.88 -12.11
C ALA A 156 0.36 -34.14 -10.66
N ILE A 157 -0.93 -34.39 -10.46
CA ILE A 157 -1.45 -34.82 -9.16
C ILE A 157 -1.43 -36.32 -9.15
N ASP A 158 -0.56 -36.93 -8.34
CA ASP A 158 -0.59 -38.37 -8.12
C ASP A 158 -1.91 -38.72 -7.40
N GLY A 159 -2.82 -39.42 -8.10
CA GLY A 159 -4.13 -39.82 -7.59
C GLY A 159 -4.08 -40.70 -6.34
N ALA A 160 -2.91 -41.29 -6.03
CA ALA A 160 -2.65 -42.03 -4.80
C ALA A 160 -2.84 -41.22 -3.50
N GLY A 161 -2.71 -39.88 -3.56
CA GLY A 161 -2.93 -39.01 -2.40
C GLY A 161 -4.39 -38.61 -2.15
N LEU A 162 -5.27 -38.81 -3.10
CA LEU A 162 -6.68 -38.42 -3.01
C LEU A 162 -7.63 -39.52 -2.51
N GLY A 163 -7.16 -40.73 -2.25
CA GLY A 163 -8.08 -41.81 -1.92
C GLY A 163 -7.51 -43.07 -1.24
N ALA A 164 -6.22 -43.10 -0.90
CA ALA A 164 -5.62 -44.34 -0.40
C ALA A 164 -5.97 -44.68 1.06
N ASP A 165 -6.38 -43.74 1.89
CA ASP A 165 -6.83 -44.04 3.25
C ASP A 165 -8.34 -44.33 3.38
N GLY A 166 -9.09 -44.22 2.30
CA GLY A 166 -10.53 -44.53 2.24
C GLY A 166 -10.93 -45.65 1.28
N GLY A 167 -9.96 -46.30 0.61
CA GLY A 167 -10.17 -47.25 -0.49
C GLY A 167 -10.76 -48.60 -0.12
N GLY A 168 -11.13 -48.86 1.12
CA GLY A 168 -11.83 -50.07 1.54
C GLY A 168 -13.35 -50.05 1.40
N GLY A 169 -13.95 -48.92 1.10
CA GLY A 169 -15.40 -48.72 1.18
C GLY A 169 -16.17 -48.71 -0.15
N LEU A 170 -15.53 -48.49 -1.28
CA LEU A 170 -16.24 -48.38 -2.57
C LEU A 170 -16.47 -49.72 -3.26
N THR A 171 -15.68 -50.73 -2.99
CA THR A 171 -15.85 -52.09 -3.54
C THR A 171 -16.76 -52.97 -2.71
N ASP A 172 -16.88 -52.70 -1.38
CA ASP A 172 -17.74 -53.53 -0.50
C ASP A 172 -19.21 -53.09 -0.49
N GLY A 173 -19.54 -51.91 -1.06
CA GLY A 173 -20.89 -51.33 -0.99
C GLY A 173 -21.82 -51.64 -2.19
N LEU A 174 -21.33 -52.28 -3.25
CA LEU A 174 -22.15 -52.60 -4.44
C LEU A 174 -22.30 -54.11 -4.63
N PRO A 175 -23.42 -54.73 -4.16
CA PRO A 175 -23.68 -56.14 -4.37
C PRO A 175 -23.88 -56.40 -5.86
N GLY A 176 -22.96 -57.15 -6.48
CA GLY A 176 -23.09 -57.61 -7.87
C GLY A 176 -21.92 -57.29 -8.81
N LEU A 177 -20.91 -56.53 -8.39
CA LEU A 177 -19.74 -56.22 -9.23
C LEU A 177 -18.58 -57.23 -9.10
N GLY A 178 -18.64 -58.15 -8.16
CA GLY A 178 -17.59 -59.15 -7.91
C GLY A 178 -17.47 -60.25 -8.99
N ASP A 179 -18.40 -60.33 -9.91
CA ASP A 179 -18.47 -61.45 -10.89
C ASP A 179 -18.24 -61.02 -12.36
N LEU A 180 -17.96 -59.75 -12.59
CA LEU A 180 -17.59 -59.21 -13.91
C LEU A 180 -16.06 -59.17 -14.06
N GLY A 181 -15.51 -60.36 -14.31
CA GLY A 181 -14.15 -60.68 -14.76
C GLY A 181 -13.06 -59.64 -14.77
N GLY A 182 -11.93 -60.05 -14.27
CA GLY A 182 -10.54 -59.49 -14.23
C GLY A 182 -10.10 -58.29 -15.07
N GLY A 183 -10.85 -57.86 -16.05
CA GLY A 183 -10.49 -56.70 -16.89
C GLY A 183 -10.98 -55.35 -16.39
N LEU A 184 -12.05 -55.29 -15.56
CA LEU A 184 -12.52 -54.04 -14.98
C LEU A 184 -11.72 -53.62 -13.73
N GLY A 185 -11.18 -54.62 -13.01
CA GLY A 185 -10.31 -54.34 -11.84
C GLY A 185 -8.96 -53.79 -12.24
N ASP A 186 -8.40 -54.22 -13.35
CA ASP A 186 -7.15 -53.67 -13.89
C ASP A 186 -7.37 -52.31 -14.55
N GLY A 187 -8.48 -52.11 -15.26
CA GLY A 187 -8.88 -50.81 -15.79
C GLY A 187 -9.17 -49.79 -14.69
N LEU A 188 -9.69 -50.21 -13.52
CA LEU A 188 -9.91 -49.33 -12.38
C LEU A 188 -8.60 -49.01 -11.66
N ARG A 189 -7.64 -49.95 -11.62
CA ARG A 189 -6.27 -49.68 -11.11
C ARG A 189 -5.48 -48.77 -12.04
N ASP A 190 -5.56 -49.00 -13.35
CA ASP A 190 -4.98 -48.08 -14.36
C ASP A 190 -5.62 -46.68 -14.30
N LEU A 191 -6.86 -46.59 -13.85
CA LEU A 191 -7.58 -45.35 -13.63
C LEU A 191 -7.13 -44.64 -12.34
N ILE A 192 -6.84 -45.39 -11.27
CA ILE A 192 -6.31 -44.89 -10.00
C ILE A 192 -4.84 -44.49 -10.17
N ASP A 193 -4.09 -45.24 -10.99
CA ASP A 193 -2.70 -44.93 -11.34
C ASP A 193 -2.59 -43.87 -12.48
N ALA A 194 -3.68 -43.53 -13.14
CA ALA A 194 -3.71 -42.46 -14.12
C ALA A 194 -3.44 -41.13 -13.41
N LYS A 195 -2.28 -40.56 -13.68
CA LYS A 195 -1.91 -39.25 -13.19
C LYS A 195 -2.91 -38.21 -13.70
N ALA A 196 -3.76 -37.72 -12.83
CA ALA A 196 -4.61 -36.60 -13.16
C ALA A 196 -3.70 -35.38 -13.35
N SER A 197 -3.52 -34.93 -14.59
CA SER A 197 -2.77 -33.70 -14.87
C SER A 197 -3.73 -32.53 -14.88
N VAL A 198 -3.50 -31.61 -13.96
CA VAL A 198 -4.18 -30.31 -13.96
C VAL A 198 -3.21 -29.28 -14.52
N SER A 199 -3.49 -28.80 -15.72
CA SER A 199 -2.77 -27.66 -16.27
C SER A 199 -3.45 -26.36 -15.83
N PHE A 200 -2.67 -25.34 -15.60
CA PHE A 200 -3.20 -24.01 -15.37
C PHE A 200 -2.55 -23.02 -16.35
N HIS A 201 -3.34 -22.09 -16.82
CA HIS A 201 -2.86 -21.00 -17.65
C HIS A 201 -3.35 -19.66 -17.14
N VAL A 202 -2.50 -18.63 -17.29
CA VAL A 202 -2.85 -17.28 -16.95
C VAL A 202 -3.58 -16.63 -18.12
N ALA A 203 -4.79 -16.15 -17.90
CA ALA A 203 -5.56 -15.42 -18.91
C ALA A 203 -4.90 -14.07 -19.21
N VAL A 204 -3.97 -14.02 -20.17
CA VAL A 204 -3.07 -12.88 -20.45
C VAL A 204 -3.85 -11.57 -20.62
N GLY A 205 -4.88 -11.53 -21.46
CA GLY A 205 -5.65 -10.30 -21.72
C GLY A 205 -6.31 -9.71 -20.46
N ARG A 206 -6.91 -10.58 -19.64
CA ARG A 206 -7.55 -10.15 -18.37
C ARG A 206 -6.50 -9.75 -17.33
N SER A 207 -5.37 -10.45 -17.29
CA SER A 207 -4.27 -10.12 -16.38
C SER A 207 -3.62 -8.77 -16.73
N LEU A 208 -3.45 -8.44 -18.00
CA LEU A 208 -2.96 -7.13 -18.42
C LEU A 208 -3.91 -6.00 -18.02
N LEU A 209 -5.22 -6.21 -18.18
CA LEU A 209 -6.23 -5.22 -17.77
C LEU A 209 -6.26 -5.05 -16.24
N GLY A 210 -6.23 -6.17 -15.50
CA GLY A 210 -6.15 -6.17 -14.03
C GLY A 210 -4.90 -5.45 -13.54
N GLY A 211 -3.74 -5.79 -14.10
CA GLY A 211 -2.46 -5.15 -13.74
C GLY A 211 -2.39 -3.67 -14.12
N LEU A 212 -2.96 -3.28 -15.25
CA LEU A 212 -3.10 -1.87 -15.63
C LEU A 212 -3.93 -1.11 -14.59
N LEU A 213 -5.11 -1.64 -14.24
CA LEU A 213 -5.96 -1.03 -13.23
C LEU A 213 -5.26 -0.98 -11.87
N TRP A 214 -4.61 -2.07 -11.47
CA TRP A 214 -3.89 -2.17 -10.21
C TRP A 214 -2.78 -1.12 -10.09
N VAL A 215 -1.87 -1.02 -11.10
CA VAL A 215 -0.76 -0.06 -11.05
C VAL A 215 -1.26 1.39 -11.06
N VAL A 216 -2.30 1.70 -11.82
CA VAL A 216 -2.92 3.05 -11.83
C VAL A 216 -3.50 3.38 -10.46
N VAL A 217 -4.26 2.45 -9.86
CA VAL A 217 -4.85 2.63 -8.51
C VAL A 217 -3.75 2.77 -7.46
N VAL A 218 -2.68 1.96 -7.50
CA VAL A 218 -1.54 2.09 -6.57
C VAL A 218 -0.86 3.45 -6.68
N LEU A 219 -0.60 3.94 -7.91
CA LEU A 219 -0.01 5.27 -8.12
C LEU A 219 -0.93 6.39 -7.64
N LEU A 220 -2.23 6.30 -7.91
CA LEU A 220 -3.22 7.26 -7.40
C LEU A 220 -3.27 7.25 -5.87
N LEU A 221 -3.34 6.07 -5.23
CA LEU A 221 -3.32 5.96 -3.78
C LEU A 221 -2.01 6.47 -3.18
N ALA A 222 -0.87 6.19 -3.82
CA ALA A 222 0.42 6.72 -3.41
C ALA A 222 0.44 8.25 -3.42
N LEU A 223 -0.06 8.88 -4.48
CA LEU A 223 -0.15 10.34 -4.60
C LEU A 223 -1.17 10.94 -3.62
N LEU A 224 -2.35 10.32 -3.46
CA LEU A 224 -3.39 10.78 -2.54
C LEU A 224 -2.98 10.68 -1.08
N THR A 225 -2.21 9.66 -0.71
CA THR A 225 -1.80 9.44 0.69
C THR A 225 -0.46 10.06 1.03
N SER A 226 0.35 10.46 0.05
CA SER A 226 1.65 11.09 0.28
C SER A 226 1.50 12.53 0.77
N ARG A 227 2.06 12.82 1.95
CA ARG A 227 2.02 14.15 2.57
C ARG A 227 3.23 15.02 2.23
N ARG A 228 4.28 14.42 1.68
CA ARG A 228 5.59 15.05 1.43
C ARG A 228 5.91 15.24 -0.05
N THR A 229 5.02 14.84 -0.94
CA THR A 229 5.25 14.92 -2.38
C THR A 229 4.53 16.14 -2.94
N PRO A 230 5.23 17.02 -3.67
CA PRO A 230 4.61 18.14 -4.35
C PRO A 230 3.63 17.63 -5.42
N LEU A 231 2.53 18.34 -5.59
CA LEU A 231 1.56 18.09 -6.65
C LEU A 231 1.49 19.29 -7.59
N PRO A 232 1.04 19.09 -8.84
CA PRO A 232 0.72 20.18 -9.74
C PRO A 232 -0.29 21.15 -9.12
N PRO A 233 -0.27 22.45 -9.48
CA PRO A 233 -1.17 23.46 -8.90
C PRO A 233 -2.66 23.12 -9.00
N ALA A 234 -3.08 22.42 -10.07
CA ALA A 234 -4.47 21.97 -10.25
C ALA A 234 -4.93 20.98 -9.17
N LEU A 235 -4.00 20.27 -8.51
CA LEU A 235 -4.29 19.25 -7.50
C LEU A 235 -3.99 19.73 -6.06
N GLU A 236 -3.68 21.01 -5.86
CA GLU A 236 -3.39 21.56 -4.52
C GLU A 236 -4.54 21.36 -3.52
N GLY A 237 -5.79 21.40 -3.98
CA GLY A 237 -6.97 21.14 -3.15
C GLY A 237 -6.94 19.79 -2.44
N LEU A 238 -6.35 18.77 -3.07
CA LEU A 238 -6.21 17.43 -2.48
C LEU A 238 -5.35 17.41 -1.22
N HIS A 239 -4.34 18.29 -1.13
CA HIS A 239 -3.49 18.43 0.06
C HIS A 239 -4.28 18.80 1.31
N ARG A 240 -5.33 19.61 1.14
CA ARG A 240 -6.12 20.16 2.24
C ARG A 240 -7.32 19.30 2.59
N VAL A 241 -7.93 18.68 1.59
CA VAL A 241 -9.23 18.01 1.75
C VAL A 241 -9.05 16.51 1.95
N VAL A 242 -8.39 15.82 1.03
CA VAL A 242 -8.36 14.34 0.97
C VAL A 242 -7.15 13.76 1.71
N ARG A 243 -5.97 14.31 1.51
CA ARG A 243 -4.72 13.74 2.06
C ARG A 243 -4.68 13.54 3.58
N PRO A 244 -5.22 14.43 4.43
CA PRO A 244 -5.25 14.19 5.87
C PRO A 244 -5.98 12.91 6.24
N ALA A 245 -7.19 12.71 5.70
CA ALA A 245 -8.02 11.53 5.96
C ALA A 245 -7.46 10.28 5.30
N ALA A 246 -7.13 10.31 4.00
CA ALA A 246 -6.60 9.17 3.26
C ALA A 246 -5.26 8.68 3.85
N SER A 247 -4.36 9.59 4.23
CA SER A 247 -3.11 9.21 4.87
C SER A 247 -3.32 8.61 6.27
N ALA A 248 -4.33 9.07 7.03
CA ALA A 248 -4.67 8.52 8.33
C ALA A 248 -5.20 7.10 8.19
N LEU A 249 -6.16 6.90 7.31
CA LEU A 249 -6.76 5.59 7.05
C LEU A 249 -5.70 4.60 6.57
N ARG A 250 -4.86 4.98 5.59
CA ARG A 250 -3.75 4.12 5.14
C ARG A 250 -2.86 3.65 6.28
N TRP A 251 -2.43 4.56 7.16
CA TRP A 251 -1.56 4.19 8.28
C TRP A 251 -2.22 3.21 9.24
N VAL A 252 -3.50 3.39 9.50
CA VAL A 252 -4.25 2.52 10.40
C VAL A 252 -4.48 1.14 9.78
N LEU A 253 -4.82 1.08 8.48
CA LEU A 253 -4.95 -0.18 7.75
C LEU A 253 -3.62 -0.96 7.66
N LEU A 254 -2.50 -0.27 7.44
CA LEU A 254 -1.18 -0.92 7.44
C LEU A 254 -0.79 -1.41 8.84
N LEU A 255 -1.12 -0.66 9.88
CA LEU A 255 -0.89 -1.09 11.26
C LEU A 255 -1.73 -2.32 11.61
N ALA A 256 -2.97 -2.36 11.15
CA ALA A 256 -3.84 -3.54 11.32
C ALA A 256 -3.26 -4.79 10.64
N VAL A 257 -2.74 -4.64 9.41
CA VAL A 257 -2.02 -5.74 8.71
C VAL A 257 -0.78 -6.16 9.49
N ALA A 258 0.01 -5.21 9.99
CA ALA A 258 1.19 -5.53 10.80
C ALA A 258 0.81 -6.29 12.08
N ALA A 259 -0.30 -5.91 12.74
CA ALA A 259 -0.82 -6.62 13.90
C ALA A 259 -1.31 -8.03 13.53
N GLY A 260 -1.99 -8.20 12.38
CA GLY A 260 -2.40 -9.49 11.86
C GLY A 260 -1.20 -10.40 11.54
N CYS A 261 -0.15 -9.86 10.90
CA CYS A 261 1.10 -10.59 10.68
C CYS A 261 1.79 -10.98 12.00
N ALA A 262 1.77 -10.11 13.02
CA ALA A 262 2.32 -10.42 14.33
C ALA A 262 1.53 -11.55 15.04
N ALA A 263 0.20 -11.51 14.94
CA ALA A 263 -0.66 -12.59 15.46
C ALA A 263 -0.41 -13.92 14.74
N ALA A 264 -0.27 -13.90 13.41
CA ALA A 264 0.09 -15.08 12.63
C ALA A 264 1.50 -15.59 12.97
N GLY A 265 2.46 -14.68 13.20
CA GLY A 265 3.79 -15.05 13.67
C GLY A 265 3.78 -15.72 15.05
N TYR A 266 2.95 -15.24 15.97
CA TYR A 266 2.74 -15.89 17.25
C TYR A 266 2.12 -17.29 17.08
N ALA A 267 1.09 -17.42 16.24
CA ALA A 267 0.48 -18.71 15.94
C ALA A 267 1.46 -19.69 15.27
N ALA A 268 2.34 -19.20 14.41
CA ALA A 268 3.39 -20.02 13.78
C ALA A 268 4.41 -20.56 14.80
N VAL A 269 4.74 -19.79 15.85
CA VAL A 269 5.67 -20.21 16.90
C VAL A 269 5.02 -21.20 17.88
N THR A 270 3.71 -21.10 18.09
CA THR A 270 2.98 -21.91 19.08
C THR A 270 2.22 -23.09 18.46
N GLY A 271 2.08 -23.12 17.13
CA GLY A 271 1.34 -24.17 16.41
C GLY A 271 2.27 -25.28 15.88
N ASP A 272 1.63 -26.36 15.43
CA ASP A 272 2.32 -27.57 14.98
C ASP A 272 2.93 -27.45 13.57
N GLU A 273 2.43 -26.51 12.74
CA GLU A 273 2.85 -26.32 11.35
C GLU A 273 3.36 -24.87 11.08
N PRO A 274 4.50 -24.46 11.66
CA PRO A 274 4.96 -23.07 11.59
C PRO A 274 5.18 -22.57 10.16
N GLY A 275 5.70 -23.41 9.27
CA GLY A 275 5.93 -23.06 7.87
C GLY A 275 4.63 -22.71 7.14
N ARG A 276 3.63 -23.56 7.23
CA ARG A 276 2.32 -23.35 6.58
C ARG A 276 1.63 -22.10 7.09
N ILE A 277 1.63 -21.87 8.41
CA ILE A 277 1.05 -20.66 8.99
C ILE A 277 1.77 -19.40 8.49
N ALA A 278 3.10 -19.42 8.45
CA ALA A 278 3.90 -18.30 7.96
C ALA A 278 3.68 -18.06 6.46
N GLY A 279 3.64 -19.12 5.65
CA GLY A 279 3.36 -19.03 4.21
C GLY A 279 1.96 -18.47 3.93
N ALA A 280 0.94 -19.00 4.60
CA ALA A 280 -0.43 -18.49 4.49
C ALA A 280 -0.54 -17.02 4.92
N ALA A 281 0.15 -16.63 5.99
CA ALA A 281 0.18 -15.25 6.45
C ALA A 281 0.86 -14.33 5.45
N LEU A 282 1.98 -14.75 4.86
CA LEU A 282 2.70 -13.95 3.87
C LEU A 282 1.86 -13.66 2.63
N LEU A 283 1.08 -14.63 2.17
CA LEU A 283 0.22 -14.49 1.00
C LEU A 283 -1.11 -13.79 1.34
N GLY A 284 -1.72 -14.10 2.50
CA GLY A 284 -3.12 -13.81 2.79
C GLY A 284 -3.41 -13.02 4.06
N ALA A 285 -2.43 -12.64 4.92
CA ALA A 285 -2.74 -11.87 6.12
C ALA A 285 -3.49 -10.54 5.82
N PRO A 286 -3.15 -9.77 4.78
CA PRO A 286 -3.95 -8.61 4.42
C PRO A 286 -5.38 -8.94 4.00
N ASN A 287 -5.62 -10.10 3.34
CA ASN A 287 -6.96 -10.55 2.98
C ASN A 287 -7.80 -10.74 4.24
N GLY A 288 -7.30 -11.50 5.22
CA GLY A 288 -7.99 -11.73 6.48
C GLY A 288 -8.26 -10.45 7.25
N VAL A 289 -7.25 -9.58 7.39
CA VAL A 289 -7.38 -8.30 8.12
C VAL A 289 -8.36 -7.35 7.43
N TRP A 290 -8.27 -7.19 6.11
CA TRP A 290 -9.13 -6.26 5.38
C TRP A 290 -10.55 -6.78 5.18
N LEU A 291 -10.76 -8.10 5.25
CA LEU A 291 -12.09 -8.70 5.38
C LEU A 291 -12.65 -8.46 6.78
N ALA A 292 -11.84 -8.70 7.82
CA ALA A 292 -12.24 -8.59 9.21
C ALA A 292 -12.67 -7.16 9.61
N VAL A 293 -12.04 -6.12 9.03
CA VAL A 293 -12.37 -4.73 9.37
C VAL A 293 -13.79 -4.35 8.97
N PRO A 294 -14.26 -4.47 7.72
CA PRO A 294 -15.65 -4.20 7.36
C PRO A 294 -16.62 -5.12 8.09
N LEU A 295 -16.29 -6.42 8.25
CA LEU A 295 -17.12 -7.38 8.99
C LEU A 295 -17.32 -6.93 10.43
N GLY A 296 -16.26 -6.58 11.15
CA GLY A 296 -16.32 -6.06 12.52
C GLY A 296 -17.14 -4.78 12.64
N LEU A 297 -17.30 -4.02 11.57
CA LEU A 297 -18.12 -2.82 11.47
C LEU A 297 -19.50 -3.08 10.86
N PHE A 298 -19.98 -4.32 10.94
CA PHE A 298 -21.31 -4.78 10.54
C PHE A 298 -21.59 -4.80 9.04
N VAL A 299 -20.58 -4.78 8.17
CA VAL A 299 -20.78 -5.10 6.76
C VAL A 299 -21.04 -6.60 6.64
N SER A 300 -22.21 -6.96 6.15
CA SER A 300 -22.60 -8.36 5.99
C SER A 300 -21.89 -9.01 4.81
N TRP A 301 -21.53 -10.29 4.99
CA TRP A 301 -20.95 -11.14 3.96
C TRP A 301 -21.91 -12.26 3.63
N ARG A 302 -21.89 -12.70 2.39
CA ARG A 302 -22.61 -13.89 1.92
C ARG A 302 -21.57 -14.87 1.43
N GLY A 303 -21.74 -16.12 1.83
CA GLY A 303 -20.88 -17.20 1.41
C GLY A 303 -21.70 -18.43 1.08
N THR A 304 -21.28 -19.16 0.06
CA THR A 304 -21.82 -20.47 -0.31
C THR A 304 -20.66 -21.42 -0.52
N ALA A 305 -20.77 -22.62 0.02
CA ALA A 305 -19.85 -23.71 -0.24
C ALA A 305 -20.64 -24.91 -0.72
N THR A 306 -20.26 -25.44 -1.87
CA THR A 306 -20.94 -26.56 -2.53
C THR A 306 -19.96 -27.67 -2.88
N GLY A 307 -20.45 -28.93 -2.91
CA GLY A 307 -19.65 -30.09 -3.29
C GLY A 307 -18.57 -30.46 -2.27
N GLU A 308 -17.54 -31.16 -2.74
CA GLU A 308 -16.45 -31.66 -1.89
C GLU A 308 -15.60 -30.54 -1.23
N LEU A 309 -15.56 -29.34 -1.85
CA LEU A 309 -14.85 -28.20 -1.26
C LEU A 309 -15.47 -27.74 0.08
N ALA A 310 -16.76 -28.01 0.30
CA ALA A 310 -17.38 -27.70 1.58
C ALA A 310 -16.78 -28.53 2.73
N LYS A 311 -16.36 -29.78 2.46
CA LYS A 311 -15.80 -30.69 3.46
C LYS A 311 -14.35 -30.34 3.88
N VAL A 312 -13.66 -29.57 3.08
CA VAL A 312 -12.27 -29.16 3.33
C VAL A 312 -12.19 -27.87 4.16
N LEU A 313 -13.31 -27.17 4.35
CA LEU A 313 -13.32 -25.96 5.15
C LEU A 313 -13.15 -26.29 6.65
N PRO A 314 -12.29 -25.55 7.37
CA PRO A 314 -12.14 -25.75 8.80
C PRO A 314 -13.39 -25.29 9.57
N ASP A 315 -13.71 -25.99 10.67
CA ASP A 315 -14.71 -25.54 11.65
C ASP A 315 -14.38 -24.12 12.17
N PRO A 316 -15.33 -23.18 12.26
CA PRO A 316 -16.77 -23.24 12.05
C PRO A 316 -17.23 -22.81 10.63
N LEU A 317 -16.33 -22.58 9.69
CA LEU A 317 -16.66 -22.08 8.33
C LEU A 317 -17.49 -23.10 7.54
N ASP A 318 -17.18 -24.39 7.69
CA ASP A 318 -17.99 -25.47 7.12
C ASP A 318 -19.47 -25.31 7.51
N ARG A 319 -19.77 -25.21 8.80
CA ARG A 319 -21.16 -25.07 9.29
C ARG A 319 -21.84 -23.79 8.83
N LEU A 320 -21.07 -22.70 8.71
CA LEU A 320 -21.60 -21.40 8.30
C LEU A 320 -21.92 -21.34 6.80
N LEU A 321 -21.14 -22.04 5.98
CA LEU A 321 -21.24 -21.98 4.52
C LEU A 321 -22.02 -23.17 3.92
N SER A 322 -22.01 -24.34 4.58
CA SER A 322 -22.72 -25.53 4.13
C SER A 322 -24.20 -25.55 4.51
N THR A 323 -24.57 -24.92 5.62
CA THR A 323 -25.96 -24.92 6.13
C THR A 323 -26.86 -23.93 5.41
N SER A 324 -26.36 -23.24 4.39
CA SER A 324 -27.01 -22.36 3.88
C SER A 324 -27.46 -21.51 3.19
N VAL A 325 -28.07 -21.64 2.53
CA VAL A 325 -29.18 -20.90 1.96
C VAL A 325 -29.37 -19.53 2.63
N GLU A 326 -28.72 -18.53 2.11
CA GLU A 326 -29.08 -17.12 2.20
C GLU A 326 -28.86 -16.31 3.49
N GLU A 327 -28.45 -16.87 4.59
CA GLU A 327 -28.23 -16.05 5.77
C GLU A 327 -26.87 -15.35 5.78
N PRO A 328 -26.84 -14.01 5.90
CA PRO A 328 -25.60 -13.27 5.84
C PRO A 328 -24.71 -13.54 7.07
N VAL A 329 -23.42 -13.71 6.85
CA VAL A 329 -22.41 -13.79 7.90
C VAL A 329 -22.24 -12.38 8.50
N THR A 330 -22.56 -12.27 9.78
CA THR A 330 -22.48 -11.03 10.56
C THR A 330 -21.73 -11.28 11.87
N PRO A 331 -21.18 -10.24 12.53
CA PRO A 331 -20.53 -10.43 13.83
C PRO A 331 -21.45 -11.06 14.89
N ALA A 332 -22.74 -10.75 14.85
CA ALA A 332 -23.71 -11.32 15.78
C ALA A 332 -23.85 -12.83 15.62
N ARG A 333 -23.97 -13.31 14.36
CA ARG A 333 -24.04 -14.73 14.07
C ARG A 333 -22.75 -15.48 14.40
N LEU A 334 -21.59 -14.87 14.10
CA LEU A 334 -20.30 -15.44 14.50
C LEU A 334 -20.15 -15.53 16.02
N ALA A 335 -20.71 -14.56 16.76
CA ALA A 335 -20.67 -14.54 18.22
C ALA A 335 -21.53 -15.65 18.87
N GLU A 336 -22.43 -16.28 18.14
CA GLU A 336 -23.17 -17.50 18.61
C GLU A 336 -22.23 -18.69 18.74
N TYR A 337 -21.16 -18.73 17.91
CA TYR A 337 -20.13 -19.78 17.98
C TYR A 337 -19.00 -19.43 18.94
N ASP A 338 -18.53 -18.17 18.92
CA ASP A 338 -17.51 -17.66 19.87
C ASP A 338 -17.77 -16.19 20.20
N GLN A 339 -18.11 -15.93 21.46
CA GLN A 339 -18.34 -14.56 21.94
C GLN A 339 -17.13 -13.62 21.81
N ARG A 340 -15.91 -14.17 21.63
CA ARG A 340 -14.70 -13.37 21.39
C ARG A 340 -14.76 -12.58 20.08
N VAL A 341 -15.66 -12.92 19.17
CA VAL A 341 -15.91 -12.17 17.94
C VAL A 341 -16.26 -10.69 18.22
N TRP A 342 -16.90 -10.39 19.36
CA TRP A 342 -17.15 -8.99 19.75
C TRP A 342 -15.87 -8.18 19.96
N LEU A 343 -14.74 -8.81 20.26
CA LEU A 343 -13.44 -8.13 20.32
C LEU A 343 -13.03 -7.57 18.94
N LEU A 344 -13.42 -8.24 17.85
CA LEU A 344 -13.20 -7.74 16.50
C LEU A 344 -13.95 -6.42 16.26
N THR A 345 -15.22 -6.35 16.68
CA THR A 345 -16.01 -5.11 16.57
C THR A 345 -15.39 -3.97 17.37
N VAL A 346 -14.98 -4.25 18.61
CA VAL A 346 -14.31 -3.26 19.45
C VAL A 346 -12.99 -2.80 18.83
N ALA A 347 -12.17 -3.74 18.36
CA ALA A 347 -10.88 -3.44 17.71
C ALA A 347 -11.07 -2.59 16.44
N ALA A 348 -12.04 -2.95 15.59
CA ALA A 348 -12.36 -2.20 14.38
C ALA A 348 -12.87 -0.78 14.70
N ALA A 349 -13.71 -0.62 15.71
CA ALA A 349 -14.19 0.69 16.16
C ALA A 349 -13.07 1.56 16.73
N LEU A 350 -12.17 1.00 17.55
CA LEU A 350 -10.98 1.69 18.06
C LEU A 350 -10.02 2.07 16.93
N MET A 351 -9.85 1.19 15.97
CA MET A 351 -9.06 1.46 14.77
C MET A 351 -9.63 2.65 13.98
N MET A 352 -10.95 2.71 13.79
CA MET A 352 -11.60 3.84 13.14
C MET A 352 -11.44 5.14 13.94
N LEU A 353 -11.57 5.08 15.27
CA LEU A 353 -11.34 6.24 16.15
C LEU A 353 -9.88 6.73 16.04
N ALA A 354 -8.91 5.82 15.99
CA ALA A 354 -7.50 6.16 15.75
C ALA A 354 -7.30 6.83 14.37
N ALA A 355 -7.98 6.35 13.33
CA ALA A 355 -7.97 7.02 12.03
C ALA A 355 -8.54 8.44 12.10
N GLY A 356 -9.64 8.63 12.84
CA GLY A 356 -10.26 9.94 13.09
C GLY A 356 -9.33 10.91 13.82
N THR A 357 -8.68 10.48 14.90
CA THR A 357 -7.73 11.32 15.65
C THR A 357 -6.50 11.68 14.85
N LEU A 358 -5.95 10.72 14.06
CA LEU A 358 -4.84 10.98 13.16
C LEU A 358 -5.23 11.93 12.02
N ALA A 359 -6.43 11.82 11.46
CA ALA A 359 -6.95 12.72 10.44
C ALA A 359 -7.10 14.14 11.00
N ALA A 360 -7.63 14.27 12.20
CA ALA A 360 -7.73 15.55 12.90
C ALA A 360 -6.36 16.15 13.20
N ALA A 361 -5.41 15.38 13.72
CA ALA A 361 -4.05 15.88 13.96
C ALA A 361 -3.36 16.41 12.68
N ARG A 362 -3.80 15.95 11.51
CA ARG A 362 -3.25 16.33 10.19
C ARG A 362 -4.05 17.41 9.47
N THR A 363 -5.22 17.80 10.00
CA THR A 363 -6.09 18.82 9.43
C THR A 363 -5.82 20.16 10.09
N PRO A 364 -5.63 21.27 9.33
CA PRO A 364 -5.39 22.58 9.91
C PRO A 364 -6.62 23.13 10.63
N LEU A 365 -6.37 23.82 11.76
CA LEU A 365 -7.41 24.36 12.67
C LEU A 365 -8.01 25.70 12.25
N TRP A 366 -7.58 26.30 11.14
CA TRP A 366 -7.85 27.70 10.78
C TRP A 366 -9.28 28.16 10.98
N GLY A 367 -9.43 29.22 11.80
CA GLY A 367 -10.63 30.08 11.87
C GLY A 367 -11.96 29.39 12.16
N SER A 368 -11.96 28.13 12.61
CA SER A 368 -13.19 27.36 12.78
C SER A 368 -13.55 27.18 14.25
N THR A 369 -14.85 27.21 14.51
CA THR A 369 -15.42 26.76 15.77
C THR A 369 -15.12 25.27 16.00
N ARG A 370 -15.14 24.80 17.25
CA ARG A 370 -14.94 23.36 17.60
C ARG A 370 -15.87 22.46 16.79
N THR A 371 -17.14 22.82 16.67
CA THR A 371 -18.17 22.08 15.92
C THR A 371 -17.89 22.10 14.42
N GLY A 372 -17.50 23.25 13.86
CA GLY A 372 -17.13 23.37 12.45
C GLY A 372 -15.91 22.53 12.08
N TYR A 373 -14.92 22.46 12.97
CA TYR A 373 -13.75 21.60 12.80
C TYR A 373 -14.11 20.11 12.84
N ALA A 374 -14.89 19.69 13.85
CA ALA A 374 -15.36 18.31 13.96
C ALA A 374 -16.18 17.88 12.74
N ARG A 375 -17.10 18.72 12.27
CA ARG A 375 -17.89 18.45 11.05
C ARG A 375 -17.01 18.28 9.81
N ARG A 376 -16.00 19.12 9.63
CA ARG A 376 -15.05 18.97 8.50
C ARG A 376 -14.29 17.64 8.57
N CYS A 377 -13.80 17.26 9.73
CA CYS A 377 -13.11 15.99 9.91
C CYS A 377 -14.07 14.80 9.67
N ALA A 378 -15.30 14.87 10.17
CA ALA A 378 -16.35 13.88 9.96
C ALA A 378 -16.65 13.68 8.46
N VAL A 379 -16.94 14.76 7.73
CA VAL A 379 -17.23 14.68 6.30
C VAL A 379 -16.04 14.14 5.50
N ARG A 380 -14.83 14.62 5.77
CA ARG A 380 -13.63 14.20 5.02
C ARG A 380 -13.29 12.72 5.25
N LEU A 381 -13.32 12.26 6.49
CA LEU A 381 -13.05 10.86 6.79
C LEU A 381 -14.21 9.99 6.29
N GLY A 382 -15.47 10.42 6.48
CA GLY A 382 -16.64 9.71 5.97
C GLY A 382 -16.59 9.48 4.46
N MET A 383 -16.23 10.50 3.68
CA MET A 383 -16.09 10.34 2.22
C MET A 383 -14.96 9.36 1.84
N VAL A 384 -13.83 9.45 2.52
CA VAL A 384 -12.69 8.55 2.24
C VAL A 384 -13.02 7.10 2.59
N THR A 385 -13.66 6.86 3.72
CA THR A 385 -14.05 5.51 4.15
C THR A 385 -15.24 4.95 3.38
N ALA A 386 -16.17 5.80 2.94
CA ALA A 386 -17.25 5.40 2.05
C ALA A 386 -16.74 4.81 0.72
N ILE A 387 -15.60 5.28 0.23
CA ILE A 387 -14.94 4.71 -0.97
C ILE A 387 -14.04 3.53 -0.60
N ALA A 388 -13.33 3.62 0.52
CA ALA A 388 -12.35 2.60 0.90
C ALA A 388 -13.01 1.27 1.31
N PHE A 389 -14.15 1.28 1.99
CA PHE A 389 -14.80 0.04 2.45
C PHE A 389 -15.31 -0.84 1.30
N PRO A 390 -16.06 -0.33 0.32
CA PRO A 390 -16.41 -1.14 -0.85
C PRO A 390 -15.18 -1.68 -1.58
N LEU A 391 -14.09 -0.89 -1.65
CA LEU A 391 -12.85 -1.35 -2.25
C LEU A 391 -12.21 -2.50 -1.45
N LEU A 392 -12.17 -2.41 -0.12
CA LEU A 392 -11.67 -3.50 0.73
C LEU A 392 -12.52 -4.77 0.55
N VAL A 393 -13.85 -4.63 0.58
CA VAL A 393 -14.79 -5.74 0.40
C VAL A 393 -14.60 -6.39 -0.97
N TRP A 394 -14.44 -5.60 -2.02
CA TRP A 394 -14.21 -6.12 -3.37
C TRP A 394 -12.87 -6.84 -3.50
N LEU A 395 -11.79 -6.28 -2.93
CA LEU A 395 -10.45 -6.87 -2.96
C LEU A 395 -10.33 -8.17 -2.16
N THR A 396 -11.17 -8.36 -1.14
CA THR A 396 -11.15 -9.54 -0.26
C THR A 396 -12.20 -10.58 -0.62
N GLY A 397 -12.99 -10.34 -1.66
CA GLY A 397 -13.89 -11.35 -2.21
C GLY A 397 -13.13 -12.57 -2.71
N VAL A 398 -13.70 -13.74 -2.52
CA VAL A 398 -13.13 -15.02 -2.93
C VAL A 398 -14.18 -15.77 -3.73
N SER A 399 -13.79 -16.27 -4.90
CA SER A 399 -14.62 -17.16 -5.71
C SER A 399 -13.73 -18.27 -6.28
N VAL A 400 -13.97 -19.47 -5.84
CA VAL A 400 -13.29 -20.68 -6.30
C VAL A 400 -14.34 -21.65 -6.77
N ASN A 401 -14.37 -21.94 -8.05
CA ASN A 401 -15.32 -22.87 -8.65
C ASN A 401 -14.54 -23.92 -9.45
N ALA A 402 -14.86 -25.18 -9.22
CA ALA A 402 -14.37 -26.29 -9.99
C ALA A 402 -15.59 -27.10 -10.45
N GLY A 403 -15.72 -27.32 -11.75
CA GLY A 403 -16.82 -28.10 -12.34
C GLY A 403 -16.29 -29.13 -13.31
N ILE A 404 -16.94 -30.28 -13.37
CA ILE A 404 -16.73 -31.28 -14.41
C ILE A 404 -17.95 -31.21 -15.32
N SER A 405 -17.76 -30.80 -16.56
CA SER A 405 -18.79 -30.86 -17.59
C SER A 405 -18.60 -32.12 -18.43
N VAL A 406 -19.67 -32.86 -18.61
CA VAL A 406 -19.73 -34.05 -19.49
C VAL A 406 -20.69 -33.73 -20.62
N PHE A 407 -20.21 -33.77 -21.85
CA PHE A 407 -20.99 -33.43 -23.06
C PHE A 407 -21.64 -32.02 -23.02
N GLY A 408 -21.01 -31.05 -22.34
CA GLY A 408 -21.54 -29.68 -22.22
C GLY A 408 -22.63 -29.50 -21.15
N PHE A 409 -22.90 -30.53 -20.34
CA PHE A 409 -23.73 -30.42 -19.15
C PHE A 409 -22.87 -30.46 -17.88
N ASP A 410 -23.12 -29.53 -16.97
CA ASP A 410 -22.43 -29.50 -15.67
C ASP A 410 -22.88 -30.73 -14.85
N ALA A 411 -22.03 -31.75 -14.78
CA ALA A 411 -22.34 -32.99 -14.10
C ALA A 411 -22.11 -32.92 -12.59
N VAL A 412 -21.03 -32.30 -12.17
CA VAL A 412 -20.67 -32.08 -10.75
C VAL A 412 -19.96 -30.76 -10.64
N GLY A 413 -20.41 -29.89 -9.74
CA GLY A 413 -19.76 -28.64 -9.41
C GLY A 413 -19.43 -28.55 -7.92
N ALA A 414 -18.23 -28.11 -7.61
CA ALA A 414 -17.82 -27.76 -6.26
C ALA A 414 -17.33 -26.30 -6.28
N GLY A 415 -17.80 -25.49 -5.34
CA GLY A 415 -17.44 -24.07 -5.32
C GLY A 415 -17.47 -23.49 -3.92
N VAL A 416 -16.66 -22.47 -3.73
CA VAL A 416 -16.69 -21.60 -2.56
C VAL A 416 -16.75 -20.17 -3.06
N ASP A 417 -17.85 -19.49 -2.78
CA ASP A 417 -18.04 -18.08 -3.07
C ASP A 417 -18.20 -17.30 -1.76
N LEU A 418 -17.41 -16.25 -1.57
CA LEU A 418 -17.50 -15.37 -0.42
C LEU A 418 -17.41 -13.90 -0.89
N HIS A 419 -18.48 -13.16 -0.72
CA HIS A 419 -18.53 -11.76 -1.10
C HIS A 419 -19.32 -10.90 -0.11
N GLY A 420 -18.85 -9.69 0.13
CA GLY A 420 -19.52 -8.72 1.00
C GLY A 420 -20.47 -7.80 0.24
N SER A 421 -21.42 -7.23 0.97
CA SER A 421 -22.38 -6.27 0.42
C SER A 421 -21.72 -4.91 0.14
N LEU A 422 -21.46 -4.59 -1.13
CA LEU A 422 -20.86 -3.33 -1.55
C LEU A 422 -21.71 -2.10 -1.18
N PRO A 423 -23.05 -2.10 -1.36
CA PRO A 423 -23.89 -0.97 -0.94
C PRO A 423 -23.84 -0.73 0.57
N LEU A 424 -23.88 -1.80 1.36
CA LEU A 424 -23.79 -1.70 2.82
C LEU A 424 -22.41 -1.22 3.26
N ALA A 425 -21.34 -1.68 2.59
CA ALA A 425 -19.98 -1.22 2.82
C ALA A 425 -19.82 0.29 2.56
N LEU A 426 -20.44 0.81 1.52
CA LEU A 426 -20.45 2.25 1.21
C LEU A 426 -21.16 3.05 2.30
N LEU A 427 -22.34 2.61 2.71
CA LEU A 427 -23.16 3.31 3.72
C LEU A 427 -22.49 3.26 5.09
N LEU A 428 -22.11 2.07 5.56
CA LEU A 428 -21.47 1.89 6.87
C LEU A 428 -20.06 2.50 6.89
N GLY A 429 -19.30 2.39 5.80
CA GLY A 429 -18.01 3.07 5.68
C GLY A 429 -18.14 4.57 5.82
N GLY A 430 -19.15 5.18 5.18
CA GLY A 430 -19.46 6.59 5.33
C GLY A 430 -19.88 6.97 6.75
N ALA A 431 -20.78 6.19 7.35
CA ALA A 431 -21.30 6.44 8.69
C ALA A 431 -20.20 6.30 9.76
N TRP A 432 -19.49 5.16 9.79
CA TRP A 432 -18.39 4.93 10.72
C TRP A 432 -17.28 5.97 10.57
N GLY A 433 -16.93 6.31 9.32
CA GLY A 433 -15.93 7.33 9.06
C GLY A 433 -16.35 8.71 9.52
N ALA A 434 -17.63 9.07 9.35
CA ALA A 434 -18.14 10.34 9.85
C ALA A 434 -18.15 10.40 11.37
N VAL A 435 -18.65 9.34 12.05
CA VAL A 435 -18.63 9.25 13.51
C VAL A 435 -17.22 9.28 14.05
N ALA A 436 -16.32 8.45 13.51
CA ALA A 436 -14.93 8.39 13.93
C ALA A 436 -14.16 9.68 13.65
N GLY A 437 -14.43 10.33 12.51
CA GLY A 437 -13.84 11.63 12.16
C GLY A 437 -14.28 12.75 13.11
N GLY A 438 -15.55 12.79 13.48
CA GLY A 438 -16.12 13.74 14.43
C GLY A 438 -15.60 13.50 15.85
N ALA A 439 -15.75 12.26 16.35
CA ALA A 439 -15.28 11.87 17.68
C ALA A 439 -13.75 12.03 17.82
N GLY A 440 -13.01 11.60 16.81
CA GLY A 440 -11.55 11.75 16.76
C GLY A 440 -11.11 13.21 16.75
N ALA A 441 -11.85 14.10 16.07
CA ALA A 441 -11.58 15.53 16.10
C ALA A 441 -11.82 16.14 17.47
N LEU A 442 -12.91 15.75 18.16
CA LEU A 442 -13.18 16.21 19.52
C LEU A 442 -12.12 15.71 20.50
N LEU A 443 -11.71 14.44 20.37
CA LEU A 443 -10.63 13.87 21.18
C LEU A 443 -9.29 14.58 20.91
N ALA A 444 -8.96 14.86 19.65
CA ALA A 444 -7.75 15.59 19.29
C ALA A 444 -7.76 17.03 19.82
N LEU A 445 -8.92 17.69 19.87
CA LEU A 445 -9.07 19.00 20.49
C LEU A 445 -8.89 18.94 22.01
N ALA A 446 -9.49 17.94 22.68
CA ALA A 446 -9.37 17.75 24.11
C ALA A 446 -7.93 17.45 24.54
N THR A 447 -7.21 16.64 23.77
CA THR A 447 -5.79 16.30 24.04
C THR A 447 -4.79 17.33 23.49
N GLY A 448 -5.26 18.41 22.86
CA GLY A 448 -4.42 19.44 22.26
C GLY A 448 -3.57 18.94 21.08
N THR A 449 -3.89 17.79 20.48
CA THR A 449 -3.14 17.21 19.35
C THR A 449 -3.67 17.66 17.98
N ALA A 450 -4.83 18.32 17.94
CA ALA A 450 -5.45 18.82 16.72
C ALA A 450 -4.52 19.78 15.97
N GLY A 451 -4.34 19.54 14.67
CA GLY A 451 -3.51 20.39 13.81
C GLY A 451 -1.99 20.32 14.03
N ARG A 452 -1.48 19.55 15.01
CA ARG A 452 -0.03 19.49 15.28
C ARG A 452 0.81 18.83 14.18
N ARG A 453 0.19 18.02 13.34
CA ARG A 453 0.86 17.24 12.27
C ARG A 453 0.44 17.69 10.88
N VAL A 454 0.14 18.96 10.71
CA VAL A 454 -0.22 19.52 9.39
C VAL A 454 0.99 19.49 8.45
N SER A 455 0.76 19.14 7.18
CA SER A 455 1.81 19.19 6.17
C SER A 455 2.10 20.64 5.75
N PRO A 456 3.37 21.04 5.51
CA PRO A 456 3.71 22.38 4.98
C PRO A 456 2.95 22.71 3.69
N TYR A 457 2.74 21.73 2.81
CA TYR A 457 1.97 21.89 1.58
C TYR A 457 0.47 22.17 1.82
N ALA A 458 -0.09 21.76 2.97
CA ALA A 458 -1.47 22.08 3.33
C ALA A 458 -1.61 23.51 3.87
N LEU A 459 -0.52 24.10 4.37
CA LEU A 459 -0.47 25.49 4.81
C LEU A 459 -0.43 26.46 3.61
N GLY A 460 0.21 26.08 2.50
CA GLY A 460 0.18 26.76 1.20
C GLY A 460 0.26 28.28 1.25
N ARG A 461 -0.29 28.94 0.25
CA ARG A 461 -0.37 30.41 0.13
C ARG A 461 -0.96 31.14 1.35
N ALA A 462 -1.73 30.45 2.20
CA ALA A 462 -2.27 31.08 3.39
C ALA A 462 -1.23 31.28 4.51
N ALA A 463 -0.17 30.45 4.54
CA ALA A 463 0.97 30.71 5.43
C ALA A 463 1.82 31.88 4.92
N GLU A 464 1.96 32.00 3.60
CA GLU A 464 2.61 33.16 2.96
C GLU A 464 1.80 34.43 3.17
N ALA A 465 0.47 34.37 3.04
CA ALA A 465 -0.42 35.50 3.31
C ALA A 465 -0.42 35.91 4.78
N ALA A 466 -0.45 34.94 5.71
CA ALA A 466 -0.38 35.21 7.15
C ALA A 466 0.99 35.71 7.57
N ALA A 467 2.06 35.22 6.95
CA ALA A 467 3.42 35.76 7.18
C ALA A 467 3.56 37.18 6.63
N GLY A 468 2.98 37.46 5.45
CA GLY A 468 2.90 38.81 4.88
C GLY A 468 2.07 39.76 5.74
N GLU A 469 0.92 39.32 6.26
CA GLU A 469 0.06 40.11 7.14
C GLU A 469 0.67 40.32 8.54
N SER A 470 1.39 39.34 9.05
CA SER A 470 2.14 39.46 10.31
C SER A 470 3.34 40.41 10.14
N ALA A 471 4.05 40.35 9.01
CA ALA A 471 5.11 41.29 8.69
C ALA A 471 4.56 42.72 8.54
N SER A 472 3.38 42.90 7.95
CA SER A 472 2.70 44.19 7.85
C SER A 472 2.20 44.74 9.20
N ARG A 473 1.83 43.85 10.15
CA ARG A 473 1.40 44.26 11.50
C ARG A 473 2.57 44.55 12.42
N THR A 474 3.74 43.96 12.17
CA THR A 474 4.96 44.23 12.99
C THR A 474 5.62 45.59 12.64
N TYR A 475 5.27 46.18 11.48
CA TYR A 475 5.67 47.52 11.07
C TYR A 475 4.44 48.39 10.73
N PRO A 476 3.68 48.86 11.74
CA PRO A 476 2.62 49.81 11.44
C PRO A 476 3.27 51.15 11.03
N GLY A 477 3.27 51.45 9.76
CA GLY A 477 3.48 52.79 9.28
C GLY A 477 4.79 53.10 8.57
N ILE A 478 5.67 52.13 8.30
CA ILE A 478 6.74 52.37 7.34
C ILE A 478 6.38 51.63 6.07
N ALA A 479 5.54 52.26 5.24
CA ALA A 479 5.55 51.92 3.82
C ALA A 479 7.03 52.00 3.41
N TYR A 480 7.59 50.87 2.90
CA TYR A 480 8.89 50.90 2.25
C TYR A 480 8.76 51.86 1.07
N GLN A 481 9.06 53.13 1.37
CA GLN A 481 9.30 54.12 0.37
C GLN A 481 10.68 53.78 -0.16
N PRO A 482 10.83 53.33 -1.42
CA PRO A 482 12.15 53.17 -1.98
C PRO A 482 12.88 54.47 -1.72
N GLY A 483 13.96 54.43 -0.95
CA GLY A 483 14.77 55.59 -0.71
C GLY A 483 15.13 56.22 -2.05
N PRO A 484 15.36 57.55 -2.10
CA PRO A 484 15.74 58.17 -3.35
C PRO A 484 16.87 57.35 -3.95
N TYR A 485 16.67 56.88 -5.18
CA TYR A 485 17.69 56.20 -5.94
C TYR A 485 18.92 57.08 -5.96
N ILE A 486 19.92 56.77 -5.12
CA ILE A 486 21.23 57.39 -5.20
C ILE A 486 21.85 56.75 -6.44
N PRO A 487 21.96 57.45 -7.57
CA PRO A 487 22.64 56.91 -8.74
C PRO A 487 24.02 56.47 -8.27
N SER A 488 24.40 55.26 -8.58
CA SER A 488 25.76 54.81 -8.38
C SER A 488 26.69 55.91 -8.90
N PRO A 489 27.71 56.37 -8.14
CA PRO A 489 28.59 57.40 -8.61
C PRO A 489 29.05 57.04 -10.02
N GLY A 490 28.81 57.97 -10.96
CA GLY A 490 29.11 57.74 -12.36
C GLY A 490 30.56 57.27 -12.43
N TYR A 491 30.80 56.29 -13.25
CA TYR A 491 32.14 55.83 -13.58
C TYR A 491 32.96 57.05 -13.97
N GLY A 492 33.83 57.48 -13.07
CA GLY A 492 34.86 58.48 -13.37
C GLY A 492 35.77 57.92 -14.48
N PRO A 493 36.51 58.74 -15.18
CA PRO A 493 37.48 58.26 -16.15
C PRO A 493 38.38 57.21 -15.47
N PRO A 494 38.83 56.17 -16.16
CA PRO A 494 39.50 55.03 -15.56
C PRO A 494 40.71 55.50 -14.77
N ASP A 495 40.59 55.42 -13.44
CA ASP A 495 41.72 55.63 -12.55
C ASP A 495 42.77 54.57 -12.91
N THR A 496 44.00 54.99 -13.17
CA THR A 496 45.12 54.14 -13.54
C THR A 496 45.64 53.27 -12.39
N GLY A 497 44.81 53.02 -11.36
CA GLY A 497 45.09 52.10 -10.27
C GLY A 497 44.91 50.63 -10.67
N PRO A 498 45.68 49.68 -10.11
CA PRO A 498 45.59 48.27 -10.43
C PRO A 498 44.23 47.70 -10.04
N ASN A 499 43.43 47.30 -11.03
CA ASN A 499 42.15 46.60 -10.83
C ASN A 499 42.41 45.14 -10.50
N PRO A 500 42.05 44.64 -9.33
CA PRO A 500 42.32 43.26 -8.93
C PRO A 500 41.54 42.19 -9.73
N TYR A 501 40.58 42.59 -10.56
CA TYR A 501 39.77 41.68 -11.40
C TYR A 501 40.07 41.78 -12.89
N ARG A 502 41.16 42.44 -13.28
CA ARG A 502 41.57 42.53 -14.68
C ARG A 502 42.52 41.35 -14.99
N GLU A 503 42.18 40.52 -15.94
CA GLU A 503 43.08 39.49 -16.44
C GLU A 503 44.42 40.10 -16.87
N PRO A 504 45.55 39.51 -16.48
CA PRO A 504 46.86 40.05 -16.87
C PRO A 504 47.05 39.95 -18.39
N SER A 505 47.47 41.05 -18.98
CA SER A 505 47.84 41.09 -20.41
C SER A 505 48.96 40.08 -20.69
N PRO A 506 48.96 39.37 -21.84
CA PRO A 506 49.98 38.38 -22.14
C PRO A 506 51.36 39.07 -22.23
N GLY A 507 52.21 38.74 -21.25
CA GLY A 507 53.58 39.29 -21.19
C GLY A 507 54.10 39.68 -19.81
N GLN A 508 53.27 39.72 -18.75
CA GLN A 508 53.77 40.00 -17.39
C GLN A 508 53.91 38.71 -16.58
N ALA A 509 55.11 38.48 -16.04
CA ALA A 509 55.45 37.32 -15.22
C ALA A 509 54.67 37.32 -13.89
N PRO A 510 54.27 36.16 -13.36
CA PRO A 510 53.32 36.04 -12.23
C PRO A 510 53.93 36.32 -10.83
N HIS A 511 55.10 36.98 -10.71
CA HIS A 511 55.82 37.04 -9.44
C HIS A 511 55.75 38.39 -8.68
N SER A 512 54.90 39.32 -9.07
CA SER A 512 54.83 40.66 -8.45
C SER A 512 53.55 40.93 -7.63
N ALA A 513 52.74 39.93 -7.28
CA ALA A 513 51.61 40.11 -6.39
C ALA A 513 52.09 40.15 -4.92
N ARG A 514 52.13 41.32 -4.31
CA ARG A 514 52.39 41.51 -2.88
C ARG A 514 51.19 40.94 -2.10
N THR A 515 51.44 39.93 -1.28
CA THR A 515 50.49 39.40 -0.30
C THR A 515 50.34 40.47 0.80
N VAL A 516 49.20 41.14 0.85
CA VAL A 516 48.84 42.00 2.00
C VAL A 516 48.26 41.07 3.06
N ALA A 517 49.01 40.85 4.14
CA ALA A 517 48.51 40.17 5.33
C ALA A 517 47.42 41.07 5.96
N GLY A 518 46.18 40.63 5.92
CA GLY A 518 45.06 41.26 6.59
C GLY A 518 45.29 41.25 8.11
N ALA A 519 44.97 42.36 8.77
CA ALA A 519 44.97 42.47 10.22
C ALA A 519 44.06 41.40 10.86
N PRO A 520 44.44 40.80 12.00
CA PRO A 520 43.59 39.78 12.66
C PRO A 520 42.26 40.39 13.08
N LEU A 521 41.19 39.67 12.80
CA LEU A 521 39.85 39.99 13.23
C LEU A 521 39.77 40.04 14.77
N PRO A 522 39.11 41.03 15.39
CA PRO A 522 38.89 41.02 16.82
C PRO A 522 38.07 39.79 17.25
N PRO A 523 38.34 39.26 18.45
CA PRO A 523 37.59 38.11 18.96
C PRO A 523 36.11 38.46 19.17
N PRO A 524 35.19 37.49 19.00
CA PRO A 524 33.78 37.73 19.21
C PRO A 524 33.49 38.12 20.67
N PRO A 525 32.51 39.00 20.94
CA PRO A 525 32.14 39.38 22.29
C PRO A 525 31.67 38.16 23.09
N GLY A 526 32.23 37.98 24.30
CA GLY A 526 31.88 36.92 25.23
C GLY A 526 30.41 37.02 25.68
N PRO A 527 29.79 35.91 26.09
CA PRO A 527 28.41 35.91 26.57
C PRO A 527 28.28 36.78 27.83
N PRO A 528 27.14 37.43 28.05
CA PRO A 528 26.92 38.26 29.23
C PRO A 528 26.98 37.43 30.51
N SER A 529 27.78 37.87 31.48
CA SER A 529 27.88 37.30 32.82
C SER A 529 26.56 37.41 33.56
N GLY A 530 25.89 36.25 33.76
CA GLY A 530 24.74 36.13 34.65
C GLY A 530 25.16 36.18 36.13
N PRO A 531 24.24 36.51 37.04
CA PRO A 531 24.54 36.60 38.47
C PRO A 531 24.97 35.24 39.05
N PRO A 532 25.83 35.20 40.09
CA PRO A 532 26.32 33.95 40.67
C PRO A 532 25.19 33.16 41.35
N GLY A 533 25.04 31.90 40.96
CA GLY A 533 24.13 30.95 41.61
C GLY A 533 24.69 30.47 42.95
N PRO A 534 23.84 29.92 43.84
CA PRO A 534 24.23 29.44 45.16
C PRO A 534 25.18 28.23 45.05
N PRO A 535 26.08 28.05 46.06
CA PRO A 535 27.06 26.95 46.03
C PRO A 535 26.40 25.57 46.13
N GLY A 536 26.74 24.69 45.18
CA GLY A 536 26.32 23.32 45.16
C GLY A 536 27.05 22.44 46.21
N PRO A 537 26.48 21.29 46.60
CA PRO A 537 27.08 20.39 47.58
C PRO A 537 28.40 19.80 47.07
N PRO A 538 29.29 19.36 47.99
CA PRO A 538 30.63 18.85 47.61
C PRO A 538 30.56 17.57 46.80
N TRP A 539 31.42 17.50 45.81
CA TRP A 539 31.60 16.35 44.90
C TRP A 539 32.23 15.20 45.65
N GLU A 540 31.50 14.10 45.87
CA GLU A 540 32.06 12.81 46.23
C GLU A 540 32.54 12.11 44.96
N GLY A 541 33.83 11.90 44.84
CA GLY A 541 34.47 11.17 43.74
C GLY A 541 34.12 9.70 43.71
N PRO A 542 34.20 9.04 42.56
CA PRO A 542 33.92 7.59 42.44
C PRO A 542 34.95 6.76 43.21
N PRO A 543 34.53 5.60 43.79
CA PRO A 543 35.44 4.71 44.49
C PRO A 543 36.40 3.98 43.52
N PRO A 544 37.62 3.62 43.99
CA PRO A 544 38.60 2.95 43.14
C PRO A 544 38.22 1.49 42.86
N PRO A 545 38.65 0.91 41.71
CA PRO A 545 38.40 -0.49 41.39
C PRO A 545 39.43 -1.41 42.07
N GLY A 546 38.93 -2.50 42.63
CA GLY A 546 39.77 -3.65 42.79
C GLY A 546 39.91 -4.23 44.20
N ALA A 547 39.41 -5.42 44.39
CA ALA A 547 40.18 -6.61 44.66
C ALA A 547 39.26 -7.83 44.80
N PRO A 548 39.71 -9.04 44.38
CA PRO A 548 38.90 -10.23 44.35
C PRO A 548 39.04 -11.01 45.66
N GLY A 549 38.03 -11.76 46.03
CA GLY A 549 38.29 -12.83 46.93
C GLY A 549 37.21 -13.20 47.92
N GLY A 550 36.84 -14.45 47.90
CA GLY A 550 36.46 -15.14 49.10
C GLY A 550 35.08 -15.77 49.14
N ARG A 551 35.06 -17.00 48.71
CA ARG A 551 34.10 -18.05 49.06
C ARG A 551 33.58 -17.92 50.52
N ARG A 552 32.29 -18.02 50.68
CA ARG A 552 31.63 -19.12 51.43
C ARG A 552 30.17 -19.13 51.13
#